data_c34a1290045542f9067c7de2dba3b3ed
#
_entry.id   c34a1290045542f9067c7de2dba3b3ed
#
_cell.length_a   1.000
_cell.length_b   1.000
_cell.length_c   1.000
_cell.angle_alpha   90.00
_cell.angle_beta   90.00
_cell.angle_gamma   90.00
#
_symmetry.space_group_name_H-M   'P 1'
#
loop_
_entity.id
_entity.type
_entity.pdbx_description
1 polymer ?
#
loop_
_entity_poly.entity_id
_entity_poly.type
_entity_poly.pdbx_seq_one_letter_code
_entity_poly.pdbx_strand_id
1 'polypeptide(L)'
;MRRRAGESLGGLRLRYRAVNRAGNTVDFRLSTKRDVAAAKAFFRKAIKGQGSGPRTVTLDSYAASHRAVREMKANGELAADTKLRSSKYLNNLVEQDHRGVKSRVGPMIGFKRFETSAIMVAGIELQRRIRKGQFRLGRLHLQGRPAPAVRETVLAAQ
;
A
#
# COMPACT_ATOMS: atom_id res chain seq x y z
N MET A 1 -27.13 1.90 -9.64
CA MET A 1 -25.97 1.05 -9.99
C MET A 1 -25.20 0.70 -8.73
N ARG A 2 -25.27 -0.53 -8.27
CA ARG A 2 -24.74 -0.94 -6.96
C ARG A 2 -23.22 -1.05 -7.02
N ARG A 3 -22.52 -0.24 -6.24
CA ARG A 3 -21.10 -0.42 -5.97
C ARG A 3 -20.93 -1.68 -5.14
N ARG A 4 -20.30 -2.70 -5.66
CA ARG A 4 -19.85 -3.83 -4.86
C ARG A 4 -18.74 -3.33 -3.94
N ALA A 5 -19.04 -3.24 -2.66
CA ALA A 5 -18.03 -3.12 -1.62
C ALA A 5 -17.04 -4.26 -1.80
N GLY A 6 -15.73 -3.94 -1.73
CA GLY A 6 -14.68 -4.92 -1.97
C GLY A 6 -14.92 -6.22 -1.23
N GLU A 7 -14.86 -7.30 -1.98
CA GLU A 7 -15.07 -8.67 -1.49
C GLU A 7 -14.18 -8.94 -0.29
N SER A 8 -14.79 -9.43 0.76
CA SER A 8 -14.13 -9.82 1.99
C SER A 8 -13.41 -11.14 1.76
N LEU A 9 -12.12 -11.12 1.75
CA LEU A 9 -11.29 -12.32 1.88
C LEU A 9 -11.38 -12.77 3.33
N GLY A 10 -12.40 -13.59 3.68
CA GLY A 10 -12.55 -14.12 5.03
C GLY A 10 -12.56 -13.08 6.17
N GLY A 11 -13.18 -11.90 5.96
CA GLY A 11 -13.19 -10.79 6.91
C GLY A 11 -11.99 -9.84 6.81
N LEU A 12 -10.96 -10.19 6.07
CA LEU A 12 -9.79 -9.37 5.86
C LEU A 12 -9.98 -8.42 4.69
N ARG A 13 -9.78 -7.14 4.90
CA ARG A 13 -9.89 -6.15 3.84
C ARG A 13 -8.57 -5.42 3.69
N LEU A 14 -7.91 -5.59 2.52
CA LEU A 14 -6.86 -4.68 2.11
C LEU A 14 -7.48 -3.30 1.91
N ARG A 15 -7.23 -2.38 2.84
CA ARG A 15 -8.02 -1.16 2.97
C ARG A 15 -7.33 0.05 2.35
N TYR A 16 -6.02 0.11 2.51
CA TYR A 16 -5.23 1.25 2.09
C TYR A 16 -4.04 0.80 1.29
N ARG A 17 -3.81 1.45 0.17
CA ARG A 17 -2.68 1.23 -0.69
C ARG A 17 -2.27 2.52 -1.37
N ALA A 18 -0.98 2.79 -1.42
CA ALA A 18 -0.41 3.90 -2.16
C ALA A 18 0.62 3.42 -3.16
N VAL A 19 0.60 4.01 -4.34
CA VAL A 19 1.62 3.87 -5.37
C VAL A 19 2.12 5.25 -5.77
N ASN A 20 3.37 5.35 -6.18
CA ASN A 20 3.92 6.57 -6.73
C ASN A 20 3.57 6.71 -8.23
N ARG A 21 3.99 7.82 -8.86
CA ARG A 21 3.74 8.10 -10.27
C ARG A 21 4.32 7.02 -11.22
N ALA A 22 5.39 6.35 -10.81
CA ALA A 22 6.01 5.27 -11.58
C ALA A 22 5.33 3.90 -11.37
N GLY A 23 4.22 3.83 -10.59
CA GLY A 23 3.54 2.58 -10.26
C GLY A 23 4.22 1.75 -9.17
N ASN A 24 5.28 2.27 -8.54
CA ASN A 24 5.94 1.59 -7.43
C ASN A 24 5.09 1.64 -6.18
N THR A 25 5.06 0.55 -5.42
CA THR A 25 4.37 0.49 -4.13
C THR A 25 5.06 1.39 -3.13
N VAL A 26 4.36 2.41 -2.66
CA VAL A 26 4.80 3.28 -1.56
C VAL A 26 4.57 2.56 -0.24
N ASP A 27 3.32 2.21 0.04
CA ASP A 27 2.96 1.45 1.23
C ASP A 27 1.58 0.80 1.07
N PHE A 28 1.29 -0.14 1.97
CA PHE A 28 -0.03 -0.74 2.12
C PHE A 28 -0.35 -0.94 3.60
N ARG A 29 -1.64 -0.97 3.93
CA ARG A 29 -2.12 -1.26 5.27
C ARG A 29 -3.38 -2.10 5.24
N LEU A 30 -3.38 -3.16 6.00
CA LEU A 30 -4.57 -3.89 6.37
C LEU A 30 -5.23 -3.22 7.57
N SER A 31 -6.53 -3.12 7.56
CA SER A 31 -7.29 -2.56 8.68
C SER A 31 -8.67 -3.21 8.72
N THR A 32 -9.14 -3.52 9.89
CA THR A 32 -10.51 -3.95 10.15
C THR A 32 -11.50 -2.79 10.06
N LYS A 33 -11.01 -1.56 10.34
CA LYS A 33 -11.80 -0.32 10.29
C LYS A 33 -11.42 0.52 9.06
N ARG A 34 -12.41 1.21 8.50
CA ARG A 34 -12.24 2.13 7.39
C ARG A 34 -12.72 3.52 7.81
N ASP A 35 -11.96 4.14 8.70
CA ASP A 35 -12.24 5.43 9.31
C ASP A 35 -11.10 6.43 9.08
N VAL A 36 -11.30 7.66 9.55
CA VAL A 36 -10.31 8.74 9.44
C VAL A 36 -9.04 8.40 10.20
N ALA A 37 -9.13 7.76 11.36
CA ALA A 37 -7.98 7.40 12.19
C ALA A 37 -7.10 6.36 11.47
N ALA A 38 -7.71 5.33 10.86
CA ALA A 38 -7.00 4.33 10.07
C ALA A 38 -6.34 4.94 8.82
N ALA A 39 -7.01 5.90 8.16
CA ALA A 39 -6.45 6.64 7.04
C ALA A 39 -5.24 7.49 7.45
N LYS A 40 -5.33 8.25 8.55
CA LYS A 40 -4.19 9.02 9.10
C LYS A 40 -3.01 8.12 9.43
N ALA A 41 -3.25 7.01 10.12
CA ALA A 41 -2.20 6.05 10.47
C ALA A 41 -1.53 5.45 9.22
N PHE A 42 -2.28 5.22 8.15
CA PHE A 42 -1.72 4.80 6.86
C PHE A 42 -0.85 5.90 6.24
N PHE A 43 -1.32 7.15 6.17
CA PHE A 43 -0.54 8.24 5.59
C PHE A 43 0.75 8.52 6.39
N ARG A 44 0.69 8.52 7.72
CA ARG A 44 1.88 8.67 8.58
C ARG A 44 2.93 7.60 8.27
N LYS A 45 2.50 6.35 8.17
CA LYS A 45 3.38 5.23 7.83
C LYS A 45 4.01 5.41 6.45
N ALA A 46 3.20 5.74 5.44
CA ALA A 46 3.64 5.94 4.07
C ALA A 46 4.66 7.10 3.94
N ILE A 47 4.40 8.22 4.60
CA ILE A 47 5.28 9.39 4.62
C ILE A 47 6.60 9.06 5.32
N LYS A 48 6.54 8.43 6.49
CA LYS A 48 7.74 7.98 7.23
C LYS A 48 8.61 7.05 6.38
N GLY A 49 7.99 6.13 5.66
CA GLY A 49 8.71 5.18 4.79
C GLY A 49 9.36 5.83 3.56
N GLN A 50 8.88 7.01 3.12
CA GLN A 50 9.46 7.75 2.00
C GLN A 50 10.50 8.79 2.43
N GLY A 51 10.58 9.13 3.71
CA GLY A 51 11.48 10.14 4.25
C GLY A 51 11.10 11.59 3.94
N SER A 52 10.10 11.82 3.12
CA SER A 52 9.61 13.17 2.77
C SER A 52 8.11 13.17 2.50
N GLY A 53 7.46 14.30 2.76
CA GLY A 53 6.05 14.49 2.46
C GLY A 53 5.77 14.57 0.95
N PRO A 54 4.62 14.11 0.50
CA PRO A 54 4.24 14.17 -0.91
C PRO A 54 3.84 15.59 -1.31
N ARG A 55 4.26 16.04 -2.50
CA ARG A 55 3.78 17.31 -3.10
C ARG A 55 2.33 17.23 -3.55
N THR A 56 1.88 16.04 -3.92
CA THR A 56 0.51 15.80 -4.37
C THR A 56 0.03 14.46 -3.86
N VAL A 57 -1.17 14.45 -3.28
CA VAL A 57 -1.90 13.24 -2.90
C VAL A 57 -3.13 13.13 -3.78
N THR A 58 -3.23 12.02 -4.50
CA THR A 58 -4.43 11.72 -5.30
C THR A 58 -5.21 10.60 -4.61
N LEU A 59 -6.47 10.84 -4.33
CA LEU A 59 -7.35 9.92 -3.62
C LEU A 59 -8.51 9.48 -4.52
N ASP A 60 -9.06 8.31 -4.20
CA ASP A 60 -10.40 7.93 -4.64
C ASP A 60 -11.46 8.83 -3.96
N SER A 61 -12.71 8.64 -4.31
CA SER A 61 -13.83 9.43 -3.74
C SER A 61 -14.19 9.06 -2.29
N TYR A 62 -13.30 8.38 -1.56
CA TYR A 62 -13.58 7.95 -0.19
C TYR A 62 -13.42 9.11 0.82
N ALA A 63 -14.53 9.55 1.40
CA ALA A 63 -14.61 10.74 2.25
C ALA A 63 -13.64 10.74 3.46
N ALA A 64 -13.45 9.58 4.12
CA ALA A 64 -12.57 9.50 5.28
C ALA A 64 -11.10 9.73 4.92
N SER A 65 -10.64 9.31 3.73
CA SER A 65 -9.29 9.58 3.26
C SER A 65 -9.08 11.07 2.97
N HIS A 66 -10.06 11.71 2.35
CA HIS A 66 -10.04 13.16 2.10
C HIS A 66 -10.03 13.97 3.40
N ARG A 67 -10.86 13.57 4.37
CA ARG A 67 -10.90 14.19 5.69
C ARG A 67 -9.57 14.01 6.43
N ALA A 68 -9.00 12.81 6.40
CA ALA A 68 -7.70 12.53 7.01
C ALA A 68 -6.60 13.45 6.49
N VAL A 69 -6.47 13.61 5.16
CA VAL A 69 -5.45 14.49 4.56
C VAL A 69 -5.68 15.96 4.93
N ARG A 70 -6.94 16.43 4.93
CA ARG A 70 -7.26 17.80 5.35
C ARG A 70 -6.88 18.07 6.80
N GLU A 71 -7.23 17.16 7.73
CA GLU A 71 -6.88 17.28 9.13
C GLU A 71 -5.35 17.18 9.35
N MET A 72 -4.65 16.34 8.62
CA MET A 72 -3.17 16.26 8.69
C MET A 72 -2.49 17.53 8.19
N LYS A 73 -3.05 18.20 7.17
CA LYS A 73 -2.58 19.52 6.74
C LYS A 73 -2.81 20.59 7.82
N ALA A 74 -4.02 20.62 8.40
CA ALA A 74 -4.35 21.56 9.46
C ALA A 74 -3.46 21.39 10.70
N ASN A 75 -3.06 20.16 11.02
CA ASN A 75 -2.19 19.84 12.16
C ASN A 75 -0.68 19.96 11.84
N GLY A 76 -0.29 20.38 10.64
CA GLY A 76 1.12 20.47 10.24
C GLY A 76 1.83 19.14 9.96
N GLU A 77 1.10 18.02 9.98
CA GLU A 77 1.64 16.69 9.66
C GLU A 77 1.92 16.51 8.14
N LEU A 78 1.29 17.32 7.32
CA LEU A 78 1.53 17.47 5.88
C LEU A 78 1.77 18.94 5.56
N ALA A 79 2.64 19.19 4.59
CA ALA A 79 2.90 20.54 4.13
C ALA A 79 1.61 21.23 3.65
N ALA A 80 1.43 22.50 4.00
CA ALA A 80 0.23 23.26 3.66
C ALA A 80 0.01 23.37 2.14
N ASP A 81 1.10 23.38 1.36
CA ASP A 81 1.12 23.43 -0.10
C ASP A 81 0.86 22.05 -0.75
N THR A 82 0.79 20.95 0.01
CA THR A 82 0.45 19.63 -0.52
C THR A 82 -0.88 19.68 -1.27
N LYS A 83 -0.84 19.40 -2.56
CA LYS A 83 -2.03 19.40 -3.42
C LYS A 83 -2.85 18.13 -3.19
N LEU A 84 -4.13 18.30 -2.87
CA LEU A 84 -5.08 17.20 -2.77
C LEU A 84 -5.90 17.12 -4.04
N ARG A 85 -5.85 15.98 -4.72
CA ARG A 85 -6.66 15.70 -5.92
C ARG A 85 -7.62 14.55 -5.65
N SER A 86 -8.83 14.67 -6.14
CA SER A 86 -9.78 13.56 -6.23
C SER A 86 -9.83 13.09 -7.68
N SER A 87 -9.63 11.81 -7.91
CA SER A 87 -9.72 11.27 -9.26
C SER A 87 -10.35 9.90 -9.27
N LYS A 88 -11.43 9.81 -10.03
CA LYS A 88 -12.14 8.56 -10.27
C LYS A 88 -11.38 7.66 -11.26
N TYR A 89 -10.53 8.25 -12.10
CA TYR A 89 -9.86 7.57 -13.22
C TYR A 89 -8.37 7.26 -12.98
N LEU A 90 -7.70 7.96 -12.05
CA LEU A 90 -6.30 7.69 -11.71
C LEU A 90 -6.11 6.46 -10.81
N ASN A 91 -7.18 5.77 -10.46
CA ASN A 91 -7.14 4.51 -9.73
C ASN A 91 -6.60 3.33 -10.55
N ASN A 92 -6.45 3.47 -11.87
CA ASN A 92 -6.00 2.36 -12.71
C ASN A 92 -4.65 1.79 -12.26
N LEU A 93 -3.69 2.64 -11.89
CA LEU A 93 -2.38 2.17 -11.40
C LEU A 93 -2.51 1.43 -10.05
N VAL A 94 -3.30 1.97 -9.13
CA VAL A 94 -3.55 1.34 -7.83
C VAL A 94 -4.35 0.06 -8.00
N GLU A 95 -5.34 0.04 -8.89
CA GLU A 95 -6.16 -1.15 -9.17
C GLU A 95 -5.37 -2.25 -9.86
N GLN A 96 -4.54 -1.92 -10.85
CA GLN A 96 -3.65 -2.89 -11.50
C GLN A 96 -2.71 -3.52 -10.47
N ASP A 97 -2.13 -2.69 -9.61
CA ASP A 97 -1.27 -3.15 -8.53
C ASP A 97 -2.05 -4.03 -7.53
N HIS A 98 -3.29 -3.66 -7.21
CA HIS A 98 -4.19 -4.42 -6.34
C HIS A 98 -4.63 -5.76 -6.95
N ARG A 99 -4.91 -5.82 -8.24
CA ARG A 99 -5.22 -7.07 -8.96
C ARG A 99 -4.10 -8.08 -8.85
N GLY A 100 -2.85 -7.64 -8.96
CA GLY A 100 -1.69 -8.51 -8.81
C GLY A 100 -1.52 -9.10 -7.41
N VAL A 101 -2.07 -8.50 -6.36
CA VAL A 101 -2.17 -9.10 -5.02
C VAL A 101 -3.35 -10.06 -4.96
N LYS A 102 -4.52 -9.62 -5.42
CA LYS A 102 -5.75 -10.42 -5.41
C LYS A 102 -5.61 -11.76 -6.15
N SER A 103 -4.94 -11.77 -7.31
CA SER A 103 -4.72 -12.98 -8.09
C SER A 103 -3.90 -14.05 -7.35
N ARG A 104 -3.05 -13.64 -6.42
CA ARG A 104 -2.24 -14.57 -5.61
C ARG A 104 -2.93 -15.00 -4.32
N VAL A 105 -3.75 -14.11 -3.76
CA VAL A 105 -4.49 -14.39 -2.53
C VAL A 105 -5.80 -15.14 -2.83
N GLY A 106 -6.39 -14.96 -4.02
CA GLY A 106 -7.63 -15.61 -4.43
C GLY A 106 -7.63 -17.13 -4.30
N PRO A 107 -6.60 -17.84 -4.78
CA PRO A 107 -6.49 -19.30 -4.60
C PRO A 107 -6.30 -19.75 -3.15
N MET A 108 -5.86 -18.86 -2.27
CA MET A 108 -5.65 -19.14 -0.85
C MET A 108 -6.96 -18.97 -0.07
N ILE A 109 -7.96 -19.77 -0.39
CA ILE A 109 -9.29 -19.71 0.21
C ILE A 109 -9.19 -19.95 1.72
N GLY A 110 -9.61 -18.98 2.53
CA GLY A 110 -9.89 -19.20 3.93
C GLY A 110 -8.87 -18.73 4.94
N PHE A 111 -8.38 -17.50 4.82
CA PHE A 111 -7.73 -16.85 5.94
C PHE A 111 -8.71 -16.70 7.11
N LYS A 112 -8.59 -17.58 8.09
CA LYS A 112 -9.44 -17.56 9.29
C LYS A 112 -8.99 -16.52 10.33
N ARG A 113 -7.72 -16.07 10.28
CA ARG A 113 -7.12 -15.17 11.25
C ARG A 113 -6.46 -13.97 10.60
N PHE A 114 -6.62 -12.79 11.21
CA PHE A 114 -6.07 -11.53 10.73
C PHE A 114 -4.53 -11.57 10.65
N GLU A 115 -3.89 -12.11 11.67
CA GLU A 115 -2.41 -12.19 11.78
C GLU A 115 -1.81 -13.01 10.64
N THR A 116 -2.35 -14.20 10.40
CA THR A 116 -1.88 -15.08 9.30
C THR A 116 -2.02 -14.40 7.95
N SER A 117 -3.13 -13.72 7.73
CA SER A 117 -3.38 -12.99 6.49
C SER A 117 -2.45 -11.80 6.33
N ALA A 118 -2.14 -11.09 7.41
CA ALA A 118 -1.22 -9.96 7.40
C ALA A 118 0.19 -10.42 6.98
N ILE A 119 0.68 -11.53 7.53
CA ILE A 119 1.97 -12.13 7.18
C ILE A 119 2.00 -12.53 5.70
N MET A 120 0.96 -13.21 5.22
CA MET A 120 0.89 -13.65 3.83
C MET A 120 0.85 -12.48 2.85
N VAL A 121 0.06 -11.46 3.13
CA VAL A 121 -0.01 -10.26 2.29
C VAL A 121 1.32 -9.51 2.33
N ALA A 122 1.97 -9.40 3.49
CA ALA A 122 3.30 -8.79 3.60
C ALA A 122 4.34 -9.53 2.74
N GLY A 123 4.33 -10.87 2.73
CA GLY A 123 5.20 -11.68 1.88
C GLY A 123 4.94 -11.47 0.38
N ILE A 124 3.68 -11.40 -0.04
CA ILE A 124 3.31 -11.12 -1.43
C ILE A 124 3.79 -9.71 -1.83
N GLU A 125 3.61 -8.72 -0.97
CA GLU A 125 4.05 -7.35 -1.23
C GLU A 125 5.57 -7.25 -1.31
N LEU A 126 6.29 -7.92 -0.43
CA LEU A 126 7.75 -7.99 -0.48
C LEU A 126 8.21 -8.58 -1.82
N GLN A 127 7.67 -9.72 -2.24
CA GLN A 127 7.99 -10.34 -3.53
C GLN A 127 7.71 -9.39 -4.71
N ARG A 128 6.62 -8.63 -4.65
CA ARG A 128 6.28 -7.65 -5.69
C ARG A 128 7.26 -6.49 -5.73
N ARG A 129 7.68 -5.96 -4.57
CA ARG A 129 8.71 -4.92 -4.49
C ARG A 129 10.03 -5.40 -5.07
N ILE A 130 10.42 -6.64 -4.80
CA ILE A 130 11.63 -7.26 -5.39
C ILE A 130 11.50 -7.30 -6.93
N ARG A 131 10.37 -7.78 -7.46
CA ARG A 131 10.13 -7.84 -8.91
C ARG A 131 10.12 -6.47 -9.58
N LYS A 132 9.67 -5.42 -8.87
CA LYS A 132 9.66 -4.04 -9.34
C LYS A 132 11.02 -3.34 -9.20
N GLY A 133 12.05 -4.03 -8.69
CA GLY A 133 13.36 -3.44 -8.47
C GLY A 133 13.39 -2.33 -7.41
N GLN A 134 12.49 -2.36 -6.44
CA GLN A 134 12.35 -1.30 -5.42
C GLN A 134 13.37 -1.40 -4.27
N PHE A 135 14.35 -2.30 -4.37
CA PHE A 135 15.41 -2.46 -3.40
C PHE A 135 16.74 -1.94 -3.93
N ARG A 136 17.52 -1.32 -3.06
CA ARG A 136 18.89 -0.92 -3.38
C ARG A 136 19.83 -2.13 -3.27
N LEU A 137 19.81 -2.98 -4.29
CA LEU A 137 20.54 -4.26 -4.31
C LEU A 137 22.06 -4.08 -4.18
N GLY A 138 22.60 -2.91 -4.55
CA GLY A 138 24.03 -2.60 -4.41
C GLY A 138 24.53 -2.64 -2.96
N ARG A 139 23.68 -2.26 -1.99
CA ARG A 139 24.03 -2.34 -0.54
C ARG A 139 24.03 -3.78 -0.01
N LEU A 140 23.37 -4.70 -0.71
CA LEU A 140 23.25 -6.10 -0.32
C LEU A 140 24.19 -6.99 -1.15
N HIS A 141 25.06 -6.40 -1.99
CA HIS A 141 25.92 -7.12 -2.93
C HIS A 141 25.16 -8.13 -3.82
N LEU A 142 23.91 -7.82 -4.18
CA LEU A 142 23.00 -8.69 -4.92
C LEU A 142 22.76 -8.22 -6.36
N GLN A 143 23.58 -7.33 -6.88
CA GLN A 143 23.47 -6.88 -8.27
C GLN A 143 23.59 -8.07 -9.23
N GLY A 144 22.63 -8.19 -10.14
CA GLY A 144 22.61 -9.29 -11.11
C GLY A 144 22.15 -10.65 -10.55
N ARG A 145 21.82 -10.76 -9.28
CA ARG A 145 21.31 -12.01 -8.71
C ARG A 145 19.83 -12.27 -9.04
N PRO A 146 19.43 -13.54 -9.23
CA PRO A 146 18.03 -13.88 -9.51
C PRO A 146 17.11 -13.55 -8.34
N ALA A 147 15.83 -13.29 -8.61
CA ALA A 147 14.82 -12.90 -7.63
C ALA A 147 14.72 -13.80 -6.38
N PRO A 148 14.90 -15.13 -6.44
CA PRO A 148 14.94 -15.98 -5.25
C PRO A 148 16.05 -15.62 -4.27
N ALA A 149 17.28 -15.43 -4.76
CA ALA A 149 18.42 -15.08 -3.92
C ALA A 149 18.26 -13.70 -3.26
N VAL A 150 17.69 -12.72 -4.00
CA VAL A 150 17.34 -11.41 -3.47
C VAL A 150 16.30 -11.54 -2.35
N ARG A 151 15.29 -12.38 -2.55
CA ARG A 151 14.24 -12.63 -1.56
C ARG A 151 14.79 -13.18 -0.25
N GLU A 152 15.63 -14.20 -0.32
CA GLU A 152 16.23 -14.84 0.85
C GLU A 152 17.08 -13.85 1.65
N THR A 153 17.93 -13.08 0.98
CA THR A 153 18.77 -12.08 1.66
C THR A 153 17.94 -10.97 2.30
N VAL A 154 16.89 -10.48 1.63
CA VAL A 154 16.02 -9.43 2.19
C VAL A 154 15.21 -9.95 3.37
N LEU A 155 14.80 -11.21 3.36
CA LEU A 155 14.10 -11.84 4.49
C LEU A 155 15.03 -12.07 5.68
N ALA A 156 16.28 -12.42 5.44
CA ALA A 156 17.27 -12.62 6.49
C ALA A 156 17.77 -11.32 7.14
N ALA A 157 17.56 -10.18 6.50
CA ALA A 157 17.98 -8.86 6.98
C ALA A 157 16.92 -8.11 7.80
N GLN A 158 15.77 -8.73 8.08
CA GLN A 158 14.69 -8.19 8.92
C GLN A 158 14.76 -8.77 10.33
#